data_0780fcaf37fc639f9765a30dea3c02f5
#
_entry.id   0780fcaf37fc639f9765a30dea3c02f5
#
_cell.length_a   1.000
_cell.length_b   1.000
_cell.length_c   1.000
_cell.angle_alpha   90.00
_cell.angle_beta   90.00
_cell.angle_gamma   90.00
#
_symmetry.space_group_name_H-M   'P 1'
#
loop_
_entity.id
_entity.type
_entity.pdbx_description
1 polymer ?
#
loop_
_entity_poly.entity_id
_entity_poly.type
_entity_poly.pdbx_seq_one_letter_code
_entity_poly.pdbx_strand_id
1 'polypeptide(L)'
;MSLIMKNKPTAITAVFFIWSCFSSLASGQNADWPLPGGQAGGGHFSTATKITPENVSQLQTAWTHRSGDFRKGANFRDGLKSDTALQSSWQATPVLAGDNLVICTPFNRIIAINAATGEQQWSYTPDINLDDYAMPRCRGVTQWQHPDNSSNDACHSIIIAPLMNAKVIGLDAHTGQRCHFGAVAEINLREGLRPHAPGDYTLN
;
A
#
# COMPACT_ATOMS: atom_id res chain seq x y z
N MET A 1 11.88 59.99 72.74
CA MET A 1 11.37 58.59 72.89
C MET A 1 10.83 58.19 71.55
N SER A 2 11.68 57.55 70.76
CA SER A 2 11.41 57.23 69.34
C SER A 2 11.06 55.75 69.23
N LEU A 3 9.85 55.43 68.79
CA LEU A 3 9.40 54.09 68.54
C LEU A 3 9.72 53.71 67.10
N ILE A 4 10.61 52.73 66.92
CA ILE A 4 10.92 52.10 65.60
C ILE A 4 9.98 50.95 65.39
N MET A 5 9.04 51.07 64.42
CA MET A 5 8.26 49.92 63.95
C MET A 5 9.08 49.12 62.96
N LYS A 6 9.30 47.84 63.25
CA LYS A 6 9.88 46.88 62.35
C LYS A 6 8.79 46.22 61.46
N ASN A 7 8.81 46.54 60.17
CA ASN A 7 8.01 45.83 59.18
C ASN A 7 8.61 44.44 58.87
N LYS A 8 7.81 43.42 59.05
CA LYS A 8 8.15 42.06 58.60
C LYS A 8 7.82 41.93 57.06
N PRO A 9 8.70 41.38 56.26
CA PRO A 9 8.33 41.05 54.87
C PRO A 9 7.42 39.85 54.81
N THR A 10 6.26 40.04 54.22
CA THR A 10 5.34 38.98 53.88
C THR A 10 5.87 38.22 52.63
N ALA A 11 6.26 36.96 52.80
CA ALA A 11 6.68 36.12 51.69
C ALA A 11 5.44 35.75 50.86
N ILE A 12 5.38 36.25 49.63
CA ILE A 12 4.38 35.84 48.62
C ILE A 12 4.90 34.54 47.98
N THR A 13 4.31 33.42 48.38
CA THR A 13 4.58 32.13 47.75
C THR A 13 3.83 32.09 46.42
N ALA A 14 4.55 32.33 45.33
CA ALA A 14 4.03 32.12 43.98
C ALA A 14 3.89 30.62 43.70
N VAL A 15 2.66 30.13 43.72
CA VAL A 15 2.35 28.76 43.26
C VAL A 15 2.34 28.77 41.77
N PHE A 16 3.41 28.26 41.14
CA PHE A 16 3.44 27.98 39.73
C PHE A 16 2.60 26.73 39.46
N PHE A 17 1.40 26.92 38.93
CA PHE A 17 0.63 25.84 38.31
C PHE A 17 1.33 25.47 37.00
N ILE A 18 2.14 24.41 37.00
CA ILE A 18 2.64 23.76 35.79
C ILE A 18 1.45 23.01 35.20
N TRP A 19 0.80 23.62 34.21
CA TRP A 19 -0.18 22.98 33.37
C TRP A 19 0.58 22.04 32.42
N SER A 20 0.75 20.80 32.89
CA SER A 20 1.24 19.72 32.01
C SER A 20 0.23 19.52 30.91
N CYS A 21 0.48 20.09 29.73
CA CYS A 21 -0.15 19.66 28.49
C CYS A 21 0.25 18.21 28.26
N PHE A 22 -0.54 17.29 28.77
CA PHE A 22 -0.55 15.93 28.24
C PHE A 22 -1.05 16.01 26.81
N SER A 23 -0.12 16.19 25.87
CA SER A 23 -0.36 15.88 24.47
C SER A 23 -0.59 14.36 24.43
N SER A 24 -1.85 13.95 24.50
CA SER A 24 -2.24 12.60 24.13
C SER A 24 -1.80 12.43 22.68
N LEU A 25 -0.65 11.77 22.48
CA LEU A 25 -0.31 11.19 21.22
C LEU A 25 -1.45 10.19 20.95
N ALA A 26 -2.43 10.62 20.19
CA ALA A 26 -3.39 9.71 19.60
C ALA A 26 -2.54 8.77 18.73
N SER A 27 -2.21 7.61 19.29
CA SER A 27 -1.73 6.49 18.51
C SER A 27 -2.84 6.24 17.50
N GLY A 28 -2.63 6.73 16.28
CA GLY A 28 -3.47 6.32 15.16
C GLY A 28 -3.37 4.80 15.15
N GLN A 29 -4.46 4.12 15.44
CA GLN A 29 -4.53 2.70 15.19
C GLN A 29 -4.33 2.58 13.67
N ASN A 30 -3.13 2.17 13.28
CA ASN A 30 -2.88 1.79 11.90
C ASN A 30 -3.82 0.62 11.65
N ALA A 31 -4.87 0.88 10.90
CA ALA A 31 -5.74 -0.17 10.43
C ALA A 31 -4.95 -0.93 9.38
N ASP A 32 -4.26 -1.99 9.81
CA ASP A 32 -3.51 -2.85 8.90
C ASP A 32 -4.46 -3.41 7.85
N TRP A 33 -4.07 -3.26 6.57
CA TRP A 33 -4.81 -3.78 5.43
C TRP A 33 -3.87 -4.57 4.52
N PRO A 34 -3.29 -5.68 5.04
CA PRO A 34 -2.24 -6.43 4.33
C PRO A 34 -2.76 -7.28 3.17
N LEU A 35 -4.07 -7.50 3.12
CA LEU A 35 -4.73 -8.32 2.10
C LEU A 35 -5.79 -7.50 1.38
N PRO A 36 -6.18 -7.83 0.14
CA PRO A 36 -7.23 -7.13 -0.60
C PRO A 36 -8.59 -7.05 0.14
N GLY A 37 -8.87 -8.02 1.00
CA GLY A 37 -10.07 -8.05 1.85
C GLY A 37 -9.86 -7.54 3.29
N GLY A 38 -8.71 -6.94 3.58
CA GLY A 38 -8.32 -6.46 4.91
C GLY A 38 -7.55 -7.50 5.69
N GLN A 39 -8.18 -8.20 6.61
CA GLN A 39 -7.60 -9.23 7.43
C GLN A 39 -7.84 -10.63 6.84
N ALA A 40 -7.17 -11.64 7.41
CA ALA A 40 -7.43 -13.04 7.07
C ALA A 40 -8.93 -13.36 7.22
N GLY A 41 -9.51 -13.93 6.16
CA GLY A 41 -10.95 -14.17 6.08
C GLY A 41 -11.72 -13.18 5.21
N GLY A 42 -11.10 -12.07 4.78
CA GLY A 42 -11.63 -11.18 3.76
C GLY A 42 -12.93 -10.45 4.14
N GLY A 43 -13.08 -10.08 5.42
CA GLY A 43 -14.33 -9.48 5.92
C GLY A 43 -14.62 -8.06 5.44
N HIS A 44 -13.69 -7.41 4.75
CA HIS A 44 -13.79 -6.01 4.29
C HIS A 44 -14.19 -5.02 5.39
N PHE A 45 -13.85 -5.35 6.63
CA PHE A 45 -14.17 -4.55 7.80
C PHE A 45 -12.93 -3.85 8.33
N SER A 46 -13.04 -2.55 8.59
CA SER A 46 -12.01 -1.74 9.23
C SER A 46 -12.44 -1.35 10.64
N THR A 47 -11.52 -1.44 11.60
CA THR A 47 -11.72 -0.92 12.96
C THR A 47 -11.51 0.60 13.05
N ALA A 48 -11.15 1.26 11.96
CA ALA A 48 -10.97 2.71 11.91
C ALA A 48 -12.30 3.42 12.17
N THR A 49 -12.30 4.38 13.09
CA THR A 49 -13.52 5.08 13.56
C THR A 49 -13.54 6.58 13.24
N LYS A 50 -12.54 7.08 12.50
CA LYS A 50 -12.43 8.52 12.19
C LYS A 50 -13.47 9.00 11.18
N ILE A 51 -13.93 8.11 10.28
CA ILE A 51 -14.98 8.43 9.32
C ILE A 51 -16.29 7.93 9.90
N THR A 52 -17.26 8.82 10.02
CA THR A 52 -18.58 8.55 10.61
C THR A 52 -19.68 9.03 9.66
N PRO A 53 -20.95 8.61 9.84
CA PRO A 53 -22.09 9.13 9.06
C PRO A 53 -22.20 10.65 9.08
N GLU A 54 -21.79 11.31 10.18
CA GLU A 54 -21.88 12.74 10.36
C GLU A 54 -20.80 13.52 9.61
N ASN A 55 -19.62 12.92 9.36
CA ASN A 55 -18.51 13.60 8.72
C ASN A 55 -18.15 13.10 7.32
N VAL A 56 -18.72 11.98 6.86
CA VAL A 56 -18.42 11.40 5.54
C VAL A 56 -18.67 12.37 4.39
N SER A 57 -19.67 13.24 4.49
CA SER A 57 -20.00 14.26 3.49
C SER A 57 -18.95 15.39 3.39
N GLN A 58 -18.05 15.48 4.37
CA GLN A 58 -16.99 16.50 4.42
C GLN A 58 -15.65 15.98 3.86
N LEU A 59 -15.62 14.72 3.43
CA LEU A 59 -14.40 14.14 2.85
C LEU A 59 -14.01 14.88 1.57
N GLN A 60 -12.71 15.15 1.45
CA GLN A 60 -12.12 15.78 0.27
C GLN A 60 -11.01 14.88 -0.27
N THR A 61 -10.75 14.98 -1.58
CA THR A 61 -9.62 14.30 -2.20
C THR A 61 -8.32 14.87 -1.64
N ALA A 62 -7.55 14.06 -0.90
CA ALA A 62 -6.26 14.45 -0.36
C ALA A 62 -5.19 14.53 -1.47
N TRP A 63 -5.17 13.53 -2.35
CA TRP A 63 -4.25 13.45 -3.48
C TRP A 63 -4.80 12.54 -4.57
N THR A 64 -4.18 12.58 -5.73
CA THR A 64 -4.50 11.72 -6.88
C THR A 64 -3.21 11.20 -7.49
N HIS A 65 -3.06 9.88 -7.58
CA HIS A 65 -1.97 9.24 -8.30
C HIS A 65 -2.44 8.76 -9.68
N ARG A 66 -1.63 9.00 -10.70
CA ARG A 66 -1.87 8.56 -12.08
C ARG A 66 -0.80 7.56 -12.49
N SER A 67 -1.15 6.30 -12.61
CA SER A 67 -0.20 5.24 -12.96
C SER A 67 0.35 5.38 -14.39
N GLY A 68 -0.40 5.99 -15.29
CA GLY A 68 -0.04 6.07 -16.71
C GLY A 68 -0.33 4.78 -17.49
N ASP A 69 -0.98 3.78 -16.89
CA ASP A 69 -1.34 2.52 -17.55
C ASP A 69 -2.56 2.69 -18.45
N PHE A 70 -2.43 3.59 -19.39
CA PHE A 70 -3.45 3.83 -20.39
C PHE A 70 -2.80 3.94 -21.77
N ARG A 71 -3.16 3.04 -22.68
CA ARG A 71 -2.78 3.11 -24.09
C ARG A 71 -3.95 3.65 -24.90
N LYS A 72 -3.89 4.88 -25.30
CA LYS A 72 -4.88 5.46 -26.23
C LYS A 72 -4.65 4.88 -27.62
N GLY A 73 -5.68 4.23 -28.18
CA GLY A 73 -5.69 3.82 -29.60
C GLY A 73 -4.77 2.65 -29.93
N ALA A 74 -4.27 1.88 -28.95
CA ALA A 74 -3.58 0.63 -29.21
C ALA A 74 -4.60 -0.46 -29.49
N ASN A 75 -4.65 -0.97 -30.70
CA ASN A 75 -5.38 -2.19 -31.02
C ASN A 75 -4.68 -3.37 -30.35
N PHE A 76 -5.44 -4.18 -29.66
CA PHE A 76 -4.92 -5.24 -28.79
C PHE A 76 -4.43 -6.46 -29.55
N ARG A 77 -4.96 -6.69 -30.72
CA ARG A 77 -4.57 -7.75 -31.64
C ARG A 77 -4.66 -7.23 -33.05
N ASP A 78 -3.62 -7.45 -33.83
CA ASP A 78 -3.70 -7.41 -35.27
C ASP A 78 -4.80 -8.40 -35.70
N GLY A 79 -5.88 -7.89 -36.24
CA GLY A 79 -7.03 -8.68 -36.69
C GLY A 79 -8.35 -8.42 -35.96
N LEU A 80 -8.36 -7.92 -34.73
CA LEU A 80 -9.56 -7.30 -34.18
C LEU A 80 -9.61 -5.86 -34.64
N LYS A 81 -10.31 -5.61 -35.73
CA LYS A 81 -10.71 -4.27 -36.20
C LYS A 81 -11.73 -3.70 -35.22
N SER A 82 -11.32 -3.47 -34.00
CA SER A 82 -12.12 -2.83 -32.99
C SER A 82 -11.44 -1.53 -32.65
N ASP A 83 -12.13 -0.42 -32.89
CA ASP A 83 -11.79 0.91 -32.34
C ASP A 83 -11.87 0.91 -30.80
N THR A 84 -12.14 -0.23 -30.21
CA THR A 84 -12.09 -0.41 -28.75
C THR A 84 -10.63 -0.42 -28.32
N ALA A 85 -10.23 0.70 -27.75
CA ALA A 85 -9.01 0.79 -26.98
C ALA A 85 -8.86 -0.46 -26.08
N LEU A 86 -7.62 -0.89 -25.90
CA LEU A 86 -7.25 -1.83 -24.86
C LEU A 86 -8.04 -1.51 -23.59
N GLN A 87 -8.99 -2.34 -23.28
CA GLN A 87 -9.74 -2.22 -22.05
C GLN A 87 -8.89 -2.80 -20.93
N SER A 88 -7.92 -2.01 -20.46
CA SER A 88 -7.29 -2.33 -19.21
C SER A 88 -8.33 -2.17 -18.11
N SER A 89 -8.46 -3.18 -17.26
CA SER A 89 -9.42 -3.13 -16.16
C SER A 89 -8.70 -2.95 -14.83
N TRP A 90 -9.00 -1.86 -14.14
CA TRP A 90 -8.62 -1.65 -12.75
C TRP A 90 -9.50 -2.51 -11.85
N GLN A 91 -8.91 -3.56 -11.27
CA GLN A 91 -9.60 -4.49 -10.38
C GLN A 91 -8.86 -4.68 -9.05
N ALA A 92 -7.70 -4.04 -8.91
CA ALA A 92 -6.88 -4.19 -7.72
C ALA A 92 -7.41 -3.36 -6.56
N THR A 93 -7.46 -3.97 -5.39
CA THR A 93 -7.60 -3.29 -4.12
C THR A 93 -6.20 -3.01 -3.57
N PRO A 94 -5.88 -1.77 -3.18
CA PRO A 94 -4.61 -1.47 -2.53
C PRO A 94 -4.46 -2.23 -1.21
N VAL A 95 -3.24 -2.60 -0.86
CA VAL A 95 -2.88 -3.07 0.48
C VAL A 95 -2.06 -2.00 1.19
N LEU A 96 -2.22 -1.90 2.50
CA LEU A 96 -1.43 -1.01 3.33
C LEU A 96 -0.25 -1.79 3.89
N ALA A 97 0.96 -1.39 3.53
CA ALA A 97 2.22 -1.98 3.97
C ALA A 97 3.07 -0.87 4.64
N GLY A 98 3.05 -0.80 5.95
CA GLY A 98 3.59 0.32 6.69
C GLY A 98 2.86 1.62 6.32
N ASP A 99 3.60 2.66 5.92
CA ASP A 99 3.05 3.95 5.50
C ASP A 99 2.68 3.99 4.00
N ASN A 100 2.83 2.88 3.28
CA ASN A 100 2.62 2.83 1.84
C ASN A 100 1.35 2.09 1.45
N LEU A 101 0.57 2.68 0.56
CA LEU A 101 -0.42 1.98 -0.25
C LEU A 101 0.29 1.31 -1.42
N VAL A 102 0.24 -0.02 -1.46
CA VAL A 102 0.82 -0.80 -2.55
C VAL A 102 -0.29 -1.28 -3.46
N ILE A 103 -0.16 -0.97 -4.72
CA ILE A 103 -1.13 -1.31 -5.76
C ILE A 103 -0.48 -2.08 -6.90
N CYS A 104 -1.25 -2.95 -7.51
CA CYS A 104 -0.91 -3.60 -8.76
C CYS A 104 -1.74 -2.96 -9.88
N THR A 105 -1.08 -2.49 -10.91
CA THR A 105 -1.74 -1.84 -12.05
C THR A 105 -2.25 -2.86 -13.08
N PRO A 106 -3.12 -2.47 -14.01
CA PRO A 106 -3.55 -3.35 -15.10
C PRO A 106 -2.41 -3.95 -15.92
N PHE A 107 -1.28 -3.25 -16.05
CA PHE A 107 -0.09 -3.74 -16.75
C PHE A 107 0.86 -4.53 -15.85
N ASN A 108 0.35 -4.97 -14.70
CA ASN A 108 1.09 -5.72 -13.67
C ASN A 108 2.29 -4.97 -13.05
N ARG A 109 2.36 -3.65 -13.20
CA ARG A 109 3.32 -2.87 -12.44
C ARG A 109 2.90 -2.82 -10.98
N ILE A 110 3.85 -2.95 -10.08
CA ILE A 110 3.61 -2.82 -8.64
C ILE A 110 4.14 -1.46 -8.22
N ILE A 111 3.30 -0.65 -7.58
CA ILE A 111 3.62 0.73 -7.21
C ILE A 111 3.33 0.90 -5.73
N ALA A 112 4.29 1.44 -4.99
CA ALA A 112 4.10 1.89 -3.62
C ALA A 112 3.98 3.41 -3.57
N ILE A 113 2.97 3.89 -2.89
CA ILE A 113 2.59 5.29 -2.78
C ILE A 113 2.47 5.61 -1.29
N ASN A 114 3.14 6.64 -0.83
CA ASN A 114 2.94 7.11 0.54
C ASN A 114 1.47 7.45 0.77
N ALA A 115 0.84 6.80 1.75
CA ALA A 115 -0.59 6.90 1.98
C ALA A 115 -1.04 8.31 2.39
N ALA A 116 -0.16 9.09 3.04
CA ALA A 116 -0.47 10.44 3.49
C ALA A 116 -0.26 11.49 2.40
N THR A 117 0.79 11.35 1.58
CA THR A 117 1.20 12.40 0.62
C THR A 117 0.83 12.12 -0.82
N GLY A 118 0.59 10.85 -1.18
CA GLY A 118 0.38 10.44 -2.56
C GLY A 118 1.66 10.33 -3.39
N GLU A 119 2.83 10.52 -2.78
CA GLU A 119 4.11 10.42 -3.46
C GLU A 119 4.49 8.96 -3.73
N GLN A 120 4.92 8.69 -4.96
CA GLN A 120 5.43 7.37 -5.31
C GLN A 120 6.78 7.14 -4.64
N GLN A 121 6.86 6.06 -3.85
CA GLN A 121 8.08 5.68 -3.15
C GLN A 121 8.95 4.80 -4.04
N TRP A 122 8.34 3.80 -4.66
CA TRP A 122 9.00 2.91 -5.60
C TRP A 122 8.00 2.34 -6.61
N SER A 123 8.51 1.78 -7.69
CA SER A 123 7.74 0.98 -8.64
C SER A 123 8.58 -0.16 -9.18
N TYR A 124 7.92 -1.26 -9.45
CA TYR A 124 8.49 -2.43 -10.12
C TYR A 124 7.70 -2.71 -11.39
N THR A 125 8.40 -2.87 -12.50
CA THR A 125 7.80 -3.22 -13.79
C THR A 125 8.28 -4.62 -14.18
N PRO A 126 7.41 -5.63 -14.18
CA PRO A 126 7.79 -6.97 -14.61
C PRO A 126 8.01 -7.02 -16.12
N ASP A 127 8.88 -7.92 -16.55
CA ASP A 127 9.06 -8.23 -17.97
C ASP A 127 7.95 -9.16 -18.44
N ILE A 128 6.87 -8.57 -18.97
CA ILE A 128 5.69 -9.26 -19.47
C ILE A 128 5.33 -8.66 -20.84
N ASN A 129 5.23 -9.52 -21.84
CA ASN A 129 4.67 -9.12 -23.12
C ASN A 129 3.15 -8.96 -22.98
N LEU A 130 2.66 -7.72 -22.90
CA LEU A 130 1.24 -7.43 -22.73
C LEU A 130 0.39 -7.83 -23.95
N ASP A 131 1.00 -7.99 -25.12
CA ASP A 131 0.29 -8.37 -26.34
C ASP A 131 -0.18 -9.83 -26.33
N ASP A 132 0.35 -10.64 -25.41
CA ASP A 132 -0.12 -12.01 -25.17
C ASP A 132 -1.48 -12.07 -24.46
N TYR A 133 -1.98 -10.93 -23.95
CA TYR A 133 -3.17 -10.88 -23.10
C TYR A 133 -4.25 -9.99 -23.69
N ALA A 134 -5.45 -10.55 -23.91
CA ALA A 134 -6.58 -9.84 -24.48
C ALA A 134 -7.08 -8.68 -23.59
N MET A 135 -6.93 -8.81 -22.27
CA MET A 135 -7.35 -7.80 -21.30
C MET A 135 -6.39 -7.84 -20.12
N PRO A 136 -5.32 -7.03 -20.17
CA PRO A 136 -4.41 -6.91 -19.04
C PRO A 136 -5.16 -6.43 -17.80
N ARG A 137 -4.90 -7.11 -16.71
CA ARG A 137 -5.48 -6.79 -15.39
C ARG A 137 -4.60 -7.31 -14.27
N CYS A 138 -4.73 -6.72 -13.12
CA CYS A 138 -4.25 -7.26 -11.87
C CYS A 138 -5.33 -7.10 -10.83
N ARG A 139 -5.53 -8.10 -9.97
CA ARG A 139 -6.55 -8.06 -8.92
C ARG A 139 -6.02 -7.61 -7.58
N GLY A 140 -4.72 -7.65 -7.38
CA GLY A 140 -4.08 -7.16 -6.17
C GLY A 140 -2.77 -7.86 -5.86
N VAL A 141 -2.21 -7.43 -4.77
CA VAL A 141 -1.01 -7.98 -4.14
C VAL A 141 -1.35 -8.29 -2.69
N THR A 142 -0.47 -9.00 -2.02
CA THR A 142 -0.62 -9.26 -0.59
C THR A 142 0.69 -8.97 0.12
N GLN A 143 0.62 -8.51 1.36
CA GLN A 143 1.79 -8.36 2.23
C GLN A 143 1.96 -9.61 3.07
N TRP A 144 3.18 -10.10 3.13
CA TRP A 144 3.64 -11.02 4.16
C TRP A 144 4.72 -10.33 4.99
N GLN A 145 4.63 -10.48 6.29
CA GLN A 145 5.61 -9.93 7.22
C GLN A 145 6.20 -11.05 8.07
N HIS A 146 7.51 -11.01 8.23
CA HIS A 146 8.19 -11.97 9.10
C HIS A 146 7.67 -11.82 10.54
N PRO A 147 7.43 -12.93 11.26
CA PRO A 147 6.92 -12.86 12.63
C PRO A 147 7.80 -12.08 13.61
N ASP A 148 9.11 -12.05 13.36
CA ASP A 148 10.02 -11.19 14.11
C ASP A 148 10.02 -9.79 13.51
N ASN A 149 9.24 -8.87 14.08
CA ASN A 149 9.11 -7.49 13.63
C ASN A 149 10.27 -6.58 14.09
N SER A 150 11.29 -7.13 14.72
CA SER A 150 12.39 -6.34 15.30
C SER A 150 13.46 -5.95 14.28
N SER A 151 13.45 -6.55 13.08
CA SER A 151 14.43 -6.35 12.03
C SER A 151 13.90 -5.51 10.87
N ASN A 152 14.72 -4.55 10.42
CA ASN A 152 14.52 -3.83 9.16
C ASN A 152 15.35 -4.45 8.01
N ASP A 153 15.70 -5.72 8.13
CA ASP A 153 16.46 -6.39 7.10
C ASP A 153 15.70 -6.47 5.78
N ALA A 154 16.43 -6.51 4.68
CA ALA A 154 15.84 -6.62 3.35
C ALA A 154 14.94 -7.87 3.27
N CYS A 155 13.76 -7.71 2.66
CA CYS A 155 12.77 -8.77 2.52
C CYS A 155 12.19 -9.31 3.84
N HIS A 156 12.26 -8.54 4.91
CA HIS A 156 11.59 -8.86 6.18
C HIS A 156 10.07 -8.62 6.09
N SER A 157 9.68 -7.67 5.26
CA SER A 157 8.30 -7.44 4.80
C SER A 157 8.26 -7.58 3.28
N ILE A 158 7.44 -8.49 2.77
CA ILE A 158 7.40 -8.86 1.36
C ILE A 158 6.02 -8.57 0.77
N ILE A 159 6.00 -7.89 -0.35
CA ILE A 159 4.83 -7.81 -1.22
C ILE A 159 4.86 -9.00 -2.17
N ILE A 160 3.92 -9.89 -2.03
CA ILE A 160 3.74 -11.05 -2.90
C ILE A 160 2.80 -10.64 -4.03
N ALA A 161 3.30 -10.74 -5.26
CA ALA A 161 2.59 -10.32 -6.46
C ALA A 161 2.44 -11.48 -7.45
N PRO A 162 1.21 -11.93 -7.71
CA PRO A 162 0.90 -12.81 -8.81
C PRO A 162 0.91 -12.02 -10.12
N LEU A 163 1.59 -12.54 -11.13
CA LEU A 163 1.74 -11.89 -12.44
C LEU A 163 0.94 -12.65 -13.51
N MET A 164 0.47 -11.92 -14.52
CA MET A 164 -0.31 -12.52 -15.63
C MET A 164 0.41 -13.64 -16.36
N ASN A 165 1.74 -13.64 -16.40
CA ASN A 165 2.53 -14.71 -17.00
C ASN A 165 2.66 -15.95 -16.11
N ALA A 166 1.76 -16.13 -15.13
CA ALA A 166 1.70 -17.23 -14.17
C ALA A 166 2.96 -17.37 -13.31
N LYS A 167 3.63 -16.28 -13.04
CA LYS A 167 4.71 -16.22 -12.06
C LYS A 167 4.24 -15.55 -10.78
N VAL A 168 4.81 -15.96 -9.65
CA VAL A 168 4.66 -15.27 -8.38
C VAL A 168 6.03 -14.72 -7.99
N ILE A 169 6.04 -13.44 -7.66
CA ILE A 169 7.26 -12.74 -7.23
C ILE A 169 7.09 -12.16 -5.84
N GLY A 170 8.19 -11.99 -5.14
CA GLY A 170 8.29 -11.22 -3.91
C GLY A 170 9.08 -9.94 -4.13
N LEU A 171 8.57 -8.85 -3.58
CA LEU A 171 9.25 -7.55 -3.56
C LEU A 171 9.38 -7.08 -2.11
N ASP A 172 10.52 -6.54 -1.76
CA ASP A 172 10.70 -5.87 -0.48
C ASP A 172 9.71 -4.70 -0.37
N ALA A 173 8.93 -4.66 0.70
CA ALA A 173 7.85 -3.69 0.85
C ALA A 173 8.33 -2.24 0.96
N HIS A 174 9.58 -2.02 1.38
CA HIS A 174 10.16 -0.68 1.55
C HIS A 174 10.84 -0.18 0.28
N THR A 175 11.49 -1.08 -0.47
CA THR A 175 12.36 -0.69 -1.58
C THR A 175 11.87 -1.11 -2.96
N GLY A 176 10.92 -2.05 -3.02
CA GLY A 176 10.47 -2.65 -4.29
C GLY A 176 11.48 -3.58 -4.95
N GLN A 177 12.60 -3.89 -4.29
CA GLN A 177 13.60 -4.81 -4.81
C GLN A 177 13.10 -6.26 -4.73
N ARG A 178 13.60 -7.09 -5.64
CA ARG A 178 13.24 -8.51 -5.69
C ARG A 178 13.72 -9.24 -4.44
N CYS A 179 12.79 -9.99 -3.85
CA CYS A 179 13.09 -10.94 -2.80
C CYS A 179 13.19 -12.36 -3.36
N HIS A 180 13.89 -13.22 -2.63
CA HIS A 180 14.02 -14.62 -2.97
C HIS A 180 13.16 -15.48 -2.05
N PHE A 181 12.53 -16.51 -2.62
CA PHE A 181 11.84 -17.55 -1.88
C PHE A 181 12.83 -18.73 -1.69
N GLY A 182 13.65 -18.63 -0.66
CA GLY A 182 14.81 -19.54 -0.53
C GLY A 182 15.81 -19.35 -1.68
N ALA A 183 16.02 -20.38 -2.50
CA ALA A 183 16.97 -20.34 -3.61
C ALA A 183 16.40 -19.72 -4.90
N VAL A 184 15.09 -19.48 -4.99
CA VAL A 184 14.44 -19.00 -6.22
C VAL A 184 13.99 -17.56 -6.10
N ALA A 185 14.18 -16.78 -7.17
CA ALA A 185 13.74 -15.39 -7.21
C ALA A 185 12.25 -15.25 -7.62
N GLU A 186 11.67 -16.30 -8.20
CA GLU A 186 10.27 -16.34 -8.63
C GLU A 186 9.77 -17.78 -8.62
N ILE A 187 8.47 -17.95 -8.45
CA ILE A 187 7.79 -19.24 -8.57
C ILE A 187 7.06 -19.25 -9.90
N ASN A 188 7.40 -20.21 -10.76
CA ASN A 188 6.73 -20.41 -12.05
C ASN A 188 5.61 -21.45 -11.87
N LEU A 189 4.35 -21.02 -11.90
CA LEU A 189 3.20 -21.91 -11.73
C LEU A 189 2.83 -22.70 -12.99
N ARG A 190 3.54 -22.50 -14.10
CA ARG A 190 3.40 -23.31 -15.31
C ARG A 190 4.32 -24.50 -15.34
N GLU A 191 5.21 -24.61 -14.37
CA GLU A 191 6.12 -25.75 -14.29
C GLU A 191 5.34 -27.06 -14.14
N GLY A 192 5.66 -28.05 -14.99
CA GLY A 192 4.96 -29.32 -15.01
C GLY A 192 3.59 -29.33 -15.71
N LEU A 193 3.12 -28.20 -16.22
CA LEU A 193 1.89 -28.16 -17.01
C LEU A 193 2.12 -28.65 -18.44
N ARG A 194 1.00 -29.02 -19.12
CA ARG A 194 1.04 -29.34 -20.54
C ARG A 194 1.53 -28.19 -21.40
N PRO A 195 2.04 -28.44 -22.63
CA PRO A 195 2.32 -27.37 -23.57
C PRO A 195 1.13 -26.42 -23.71
N HIS A 196 1.36 -25.13 -23.70
CA HIS A 196 0.34 -24.09 -23.70
C HIS A 196 0.77 -22.93 -24.59
N ALA A 197 -0.21 -22.17 -25.07
CA ALA A 197 0.03 -20.96 -25.86
C ALA A 197 0.34 -19.78 -24.94
N PRO A 198 0.98 -18.72 -25.47
CA PRO A 198 1.07 -17.43 -24.78
C PRO A 198 -0.32 -16.96 -24.34
N GLY A 199 -0.43 -16.49 -23.10
CA GLY A 199 -1.70 -16.06 -22.53
C GLY A 199 -2.55 -17.14 -21.86
N ASP A 200 -2.21 -18.42 -22.05
CA ASP A 200 -2.83 -19.50 -21.28
C ASP A 200 -2.32 -19.50 -19.83
N TYR A 201 -3.16 -20.01 -18.91
CA TYR A 201 -2.85 -20.07 -17.47
C TYR A 201 -2.38 -18.74 -16.88
N THR A 202 -3.23 -17.74 -16.97
CA THR A 202 -2.97 -16.42 -16.37
C THR A 202 -3.34 -16.42 -14.89
N LEU A 203 -2.54 -15.72 -14.07
CA LEU A 203 -2.94 -15.34 -12.72
C LEU A 203 -3.62 -13.96 -12.76
N ASN A 204 -4.73 -13.88 -12.08
CA ASN A 204 -5.50 -12.64 -12.00
C ASN A 204 -6.11 -12.46 -10.61
#